data_7c82869a7784de39bae0b337535e391f
#
_entry.id   7c82869a7784de39bae0b337535e391f
#
_cell.length_a   1.000
_cell.length_b   1.000
_cell.length_c   1.000
_cell.angle_alpha   90.00
_cell.angle_beta   90.00
_cell.angle_gamma   90.00
#
_symmetry.space_group_name_H-M   'P 1'
#
loop_
_entity.id
_entity.type
_entity.pdbx_description
1 polymer ?
#
loop_
_entity_poly.entity_id
_entity_poly.type
_entity_poly.pdbx_seq_one_letter_code
_entity_poly.pdbx_strand_id
1 'polypeptide(L)'
;LTVRPGEKLTGYYIEKTSGGLLLHVKRKPQSKDQSLPLKGLSIMLDPGHGGTETGAIGPLGLRYAEKDINLNLAKKLAAELEALGARVYLTREDDRTVSLEDRLAMSKMMLPDLFVSLHANSMADNVDISKVDGFSVWYREPLAKDLVELLYNHVTGSLGRTLKGTHVRNFYVTRGTWTPSILLETGFVPNPQEFEWLTDEAEQTRLAKSIAEAITAYFRE
;
A
#
# COMPACT_ATOMS: atom_id res chain seq x y z
N LEU A 1 23.80 17.67 -0.23
CA LEU A 1 23.21 17.23 -1.49
C LEU A 1 22.19 18.28 -1.90
N THR A 2 22.34 18.89 -3.08
CA THR A 2 21.38 19.86 -3.59
C THR A 2 20.55 19.20 -4.70
N VAL A 3 19.24 19.19 -4.52
CA VAL A 3 18.30 18.70 -5.54
C VAL A 3 17.91 19.89 -6.42
N ARG A 4 17.88 19.69 -7.73
CA ARG A 4 17.48 20.76 -8.66
C ARG A 4 16.00 21.12 -8.47
N PRO A 5 15.62 22.38 -8.63
CA PRO A 5 14.21 22.76 -8.61
C PRO A 5 13.41 21.92 -9.61
N GLY A 6 12.27 21.38 -9.17
CA GLY A 6 11.39 20.54 -10.00
C GLY A 6 11.74 19.03 -9.99
N GLU A 7 12.88 18.61 -9.43
CA GLU A 7 13.17 17.18 -9.24
C GLU A 7 12.62 16.69 -7.90
N LYS A 8 11.83 15.62 -7.93
CA LYS A 8 11.31 14.95 -6.73
C LYS A 8 12.13 13.69 -6.44
N LEU A 9 12.56 13.53 -5.19
CA LEU A 9 13.20 12.32 -4.70
C LEU A 9 12.14 11.37 -4.13
N THR A 10 12.30 10.08 -4.41
CA THR A 10 11.38 9.05 -3.93
C THR A 10 12.05 8.02 -3.02
N GLY A 11 13.37 8.06 -2.90
CA GLY A 11 14.06 7.15 -2.00
C GLY A 11 15.55 7.43 -1.89
N TYR A 12 16.14 6.88 -0.83
CA TYR A 12 17.59 6.86 -0.64
C TYR A 12 18.00 5.67 0.23
N TYR A 13 19.24 5.22 0.06
CA TYR A 13 19.87 4.27 0.98
C TYR A 13 21.39 4.40 0.95
N ILE A 14 22.03 3.90 1.99
CA ILE A 14 23.47 3.89 2.12
C ILE A 14 23.98 2.46 1.95
N GLU A 15 24.98 2.32 1.10
CA GLU A 15 25.72 1.08 0.89
C GLU A 15 27.13 1.23 1.46
N LYS A 16 27.57 0.21 2.23
CA LYS A 16 28.95 0.14 2.71
C LYS A 16 29.81 -0.55 1.65
N THR A 17 30.84 0.13 1.18
CA THR A 17 31.82 -0.40 0.22
C THR A 17 33.19 -0.56 0.89
N SER A 18 34.14 -1.18 0.21
CA SER A 18 35.52 -1.28 0.68
C SER A 18 36.24 0.09 0.80
N GLY A 19 35.77 1.09 0.04
CA GLY A 19 36.31 2.44 0.03
C GLY A 19 35.57 3.47 0.89
N GLY A 20 34.47 3.07 1.58
CA GLY A 20 33.68 3.98 2.40
C GLY A 20 32.17 3.75 2.30
N LEU A 21 31.41 4.85 2.28
CA LEU A 21 29.94 4.81 2.20
C LEU A 21 29.50 5.43 0.86
N LEU A 22 28.60 4.73 0.17
CA LEU A 22 27.97 5.22 -1.05
C LEU A 22 26.49 5.56 -0.74
N LEU A 23 26.10 6.80 -0.99
CA LEU A 23 24.71 7.24 -0.88
C LEU A 23 24.03 7.09 -2.24
N HIS A 24 23.06 6.18 -2.30
CA HIS A 24 22.14 6.04 -3.43
C HIS A 24 20.95 6.95 -3.24
N VAL A 25 20.57 7.67 -4.29
CA VAL A 25 19.39 8.55 -4.29
C VAL A 25 18.53 8.23 -5.49
N LYS A 26 17.27 7.94 -5.24
CA LYS A 26 16.29 7.59 -6.28
C LYS A 26 15.45 8.83 -6.61
N ARG A 27 15.40 9.16 -7.90
CA ARG A 27 14.50 10.18 -8.41
C ARG A 27 13.13 9.56 -8.70
N LYS A 28 12.08 10.37 -8.64
CA LYS A 28 10.74 9.94 -9.04
C LYS A 28 10.78 9.52 -10.52
N PRO A 29 10.51 8.24 -10.82
CA PRO A 29 10.42 7.81 -12.21
C PRO A 29 9.13 8.36 -12.84
N GLN A 30 9.18 8.58 -14.15
CA GLN A 30 8.03 9.02 -14.93
C GLN A 30 7.87 8.12 -16.15
N SER A 31 6.66 7.62 -16.37
CA SER A 31 6.31 6.98 -17.63
C SER A 31 5.92 8.04 -18.65
N LYS A 32 6.48 7.91 -19.88
CA LYS A 32 6.13 8.76 -21.03
C LYS A 32 5.10 8.09 -21.95
N ASP A 33 4.76 6.84 -21.69
CA ASP A 33 3.79 6.09 -22.48
C ASP A 33 2.37 6.48 -22.05
N GLN A 34 1.58 7.00 -22.98
CA GLN A 34 0.20 7.42 -22.67
C GLN A 34 -0.77 6.24 -22.61
N SER A 35 -0.49 5.17 -23.36
CA SER A 35 -1.34 3.98 -23.41
C SER A 35 -1.05 3.03 -22.24
N LEU A 36 0.19 3.00 -21.75
CA LEU A 36 0.64 2.22 -20.63
C LEU A 36 1.31 3.13 -19.58
N PRO A 37 0.52 3.87 -18.80
CA PRO A 37 1.01 4.98 -17.97
C PRO A 37 1.95 4.54 -16.83
N LEU A 38 2.00 3.27 -16.49
CA LEU A 38 2.92 2.72 -15.49
C LEU A 38 4.04 1.86 -16.11
N LYS A 39 4.22 1.91 -17.44
CA LYS A 39 5.26 1.15 -18.13
C LYS A 39 6.65 1.51 -17.63
N GLY A 40 7.40 0.47 -17.28
CA GLY A 40 8.75 0.60 -16.76
C GLY A 40 8.82 0.81 -15.24
N LEU A 41 7.68 0.98 -14.57
CA LEU A 41 7.60 1.07 -13.11
C LEU A 41 7.45 -0.32 -12.48
N SER A 42 8.01 -0.46 -11.29
CA SER A 42 7.89 -1.65 -10.45
C SER A 42 7.18 -1.30 -9.14
N ILE A 43 6.13 -2.04 -8.81
CA ILE A 43 5.31 -1.82 -7.63
C ILE A 43 5.28 -3.11 -6.82
N MET A 44 5.56 -3.00 -5.53
CA MET A 44 5.43 -4.13 -4.61
C MET A 44 4.18 -3.95 -3.76
N LEU A 45 3.30 -4.93 -3.81
CA LEU A 45 2.11 -5.03 -2.98
C LEU A 45 2.38 -6.01 -1.85
N ASP A 46 2.01 -5.61 -0.66
CA ASP A 46 2.20 -6.38 0.56
C ASP A 46 0.83 -6.69 1.20
N PRO A 47 0.19 -7.82 0.84
CA PRO A 47 -1.03 -8.25 1.54
C PRO A 47 -0.69 -8.56 3.00
N GLY A 48 -1.16 -7.72 3.92
CA GLY A 48 -0.89 -7.87 5.35
C GLY A 48 -1.34 -9.22 5.91
N HIS A 49 -0.70 -9.67 6.99
CA HIS A 49 -0.94 -10.96 7.64
C HIS A 49 -0.69 -12.17 6.72
N GLY A 50 -1.25 -13.34 7.03
CA GLY A 50 -1.13 -14.58 6.26
C GLY A 50 -0.78 -15.80 7.10
N GLY A 51 -1.19 -16.98 6.69
CA GLY A 51 -0.97 -18.23 7.41
C GLY A 51 -1.58 -18.19 8.81
N THR A 52 -0.74 -18.34 9.83
CA THR A 52 -1.14 -18.31 11.24
C THR A 52 -1.50 -16.91 11.76
N GLU A 53 -1.04 -15.87 11.08
CA GLU A 53 -1.34 -14.48 11.41
C GLU A 53 -2.63 -14.07 10.69
N THR A 54 -3.76 -14.19 11.36
CA THR A 54 -5.09 -13.94 10.75
C THR A 54 -5.39 -12.48 10.48
N GLY A 55 -4.77 -11.56 11.27
CA GLY A 55 -5.22 -10.18 11.38
C GLY A 55 -6.57 -10.10 12.11
N ALA A 56 -7.31 -9.06 11.88
CA ALA A 56 -8.64 -8.85 12.44
C ALA A 56 -9.62 -9.94 12.00
N ILE A 57 -10.54 -10.30 12.91
CA ILE A 57 -11.58 -11.30 12.67
C ILE A 57 -12.92 -10.57 12.58
N GLY A 58 -13.64 -10.82 11.50
CA GLY A 58 -14.94 -10.23 11.23
C GLY A 58 -16.12 -11.05 11.81
N PRO A 59 -17.35 -10.62 11.53
CA PRO A 59 -18.58 -11.25 12.03
C PRO A 59 -18.74 -12.74 11.65
N LEU A 60 -18.10 -13.18 10.58
CA LEU A 60 -18.12 -14.58 10.13
C LEU A 60 -16.97 -15.45 10.67
N GLY A 61 -16.24 -14.94 11.69
CA GLY A 61 -15.10 -15.63 12.28
C GLY A 61 -13.95 -15.81 11.28
N LEU A 62 -13.23 -16.94 11.39
CA LEU A 62 -12.04 -17.20 10.58
C LEU A 62 -12.30 -17.40 9.08
N ARG A 63 -13.55 -17.52 8.67
CA ARG A 63 -13.89 -17.78 7.26
C ARG A 63 -13.50 -16.64 6.31
N TYR A 64 -13.45 -15.41 6.83
CA TYR A 64 -13.02 -14.21 6.11
C TYR A 64 -12.25 -13.32 7.10
N ALA A 65 -11.04 -13.74 7.45
CA ALA A 65 -10.15 -12.95 8.26
C ALA A 65 -9.51 -11.82 7.42
N GLU A 66 -8.94 -10.84 8.07
CA GLU A 66 -8.25 -9.72 7.42
C GLU A 66 -7.23 -10.19 6.37
N LYS A 67 -6.48 -11.27 6.66
CA LYS A 67 -5.50 -11.83 5.73
C LYS A 67 -6.09 -12.21 4.36
N ASP A 68 -7.33 -12.70 4.34
CA ASP A 68 -8.02 -13.13 3.12
C ASP A 68 -8.50 -11.92 2.32
N ILE A 69 -9.06 -10.94 3.01
CA ILE A 69 -9.50 -9.65 2.44
C ILE A 69 -8.30 -8.95 1.77
N ASN A 70 -7.18 -8.85 2.48
CA ASN A 70 -5.98 -8.20 2.00
C ASN A 70 -5.38 -8.91 0.77
N LEU A 71 -5.37 -10.25 0.76
CA LEU A 71 -4.87 -11.02 -0.36
C LEU A 71 -5.73 -10.87 -1.62
N ASN A 72 -7.06 -10.90 -1.45
CA ASN A 72 -7.99 -10.71 -2.55
C ASN A 72 -7.85 -9.32 -3.16
N LEU A 73 -7.82 -8.29 -2.33
CA LEU A 73 -7.60 -6.92 -2.79
C LEU A 73 -6.25 -6.76 -3.51
N ALA A 74 -5.17 -7.35 -2.95
CA ALA A 74 -3.84 -7.28 -3.56
C ALA A 74 -3.81 -7.89 -4.96
N LYS A 75 -4.48 -9.05 -5.17
CA LYS A 75 -4.57 -9.70 -6.48
C LYS A 75 -5.34 -8.86 -7.50
N LYS A 76 -6.44 -8.24 -7.08
CA LYS A 76 -7.21 -7.33 -7.93
C LYS A 76 -6.40 -6.08 -8.30
N LEU A 77 -5.75 -5.48 -7.31
CA LEU A 77 -4.90 -4.31 -7.53
C LEU A 77 -3.70 -4.64 -8.42
N ALA A 78 -3.09 -5.81 -8.28
CA ALA A 78 -2.02 -6.27 -9.15
C ALA A 78 -2.48 -6.31 -10.61
N ALA A 79 -3.64 -6.92 -10.88
CA ALA A 79 -4.20 -7.00 -12.22
C ALA A 79 -4.47 -5.61 -12.84
N GLU A 80 -5.01 -4.66 -12.07
CA GLU A 80 -5.23 -3.29 -12.53
C GLU A 80 -3.91 -2.57 -12.86
N LEU A 81 -2.91 -2.69 -12.00
CA LEU A 81 -1.59 -2.07 -12.21
C LEU A 81 -0.83 -2.69 -13.39
N GLU A 82 -0.90 -4.01 -13.57
CA GLU A 82 -0.31 -4.71 -14.70
C GLU A 82 -0.98 -4.33 -16.03
N ALA A 83 -2.30 -4.19 -16.04
CA ALA A 83 -3.03 -3.68 -17.22
C ALA A 83 -2.60 -2.26 -17.61
N LEU A 84 -2.12 -1.46 -16.67
CA LEU A 84 -1.56 -0.12 -16.88
C LEU A 84 -0.06 -0.13 -17.21
N GLY A 85 0.57 -1.31 -17.28
CA GLY A 85 1.95 -1.53 -17.72
C GLY A 85 2.99 -1.62 -16.60
N ALA A 86 2.59 -1.63 -15.33
CA ALA A 86 3.49 -1.83 -14.21
C ALA A 86 4.01 -3.28 -14.14
N ARG A 87 5.20 -3.46 -13.56
CA ARG A 87 5.65 -4.76 -13.06
C ARG A 87 5.27 -4.87 -11.59
N VAL A 88 4.42 -5.83 -11.26
CA VAL A 88 3.93 -6.01 -9.89
C VAL A 88 4.61 -7.19 -9.22
N TYR A 89 4.98 -7.02 -7.95
CA TYR A 89 5.49 -8.06 -7.06
C TYR A 89 4.59 -8.14 -5.83
N LEU A 90 4.29 -9.35 -5.38
CA LEU A 90 3.56 -9.57 -4.13
C LEU A 90 4.50 -10.19 -3.08
N THR A 91 4.40 -9.76 -1.83
CA THR A 91 5.14 -10.38 -0.72
C THR A 91 4.63 -11.78 -0.41
N ARG A 92 3.36 -12.06 -0.72
CA ARG A 92 2.75 -13.39 -0.75
C ARG A 92 1.64 -13.45 -1.80
N GLU A 93 1.49 -14.63 -2.42
CA GLU A 93 0.44 -14.90 -3.42
C GLU A 93 -0.60 -15.91 -2.93
N ASP A 94 -0.33 -16.51 -1.78
CA ASP A 94 -1.13 -17.52 -1.11
C ASP A 94 -1.30 -17.23 0.40
N ASP A 95 -1.99 -18.09 1.13
CA ASP A 95 -2.18 -17.99 2.58
C ASP A 95 -0.97 -18.57 3.34
N ARG A 96 0.19 -17.94 3.20
CA ARG A 96 1.40 -18.25 3.96
C ARG A 96 1.77 -17.12 4.92
N THR A 97 2.40 -17.48 6.02
CA THR A 97 3.00 -16.50 6.94
C THR A 97 4.27 -15.92 6.32
N VAL A 98 4.35 -14.58 6.28
CA VAL A 98 5.55 -13.82 5.90
C VAL A 98 5.85 -12.85 7.02
N SER A 99 7.04 -12.93 7.61
CA SER A 99 7.44 -12.05 8.71
C SER A 99 7.55 -10.59 8.27
N LEU A 100 7.46 -9.66 9.21
CA LEU A 100 7.64 -8.23 8.92
C LEU A 100 9.06 -7.96 8.39
N GLU A 101 10.05 -8.69 8.91
CA GLU A 101 11.43 -8.65 8.48
C GLU A 101 11.58 -9.08 7.01
N ASP A 102 10.95 -10.19 6.62
CA ASP A 102 11.01 -10.72 5.26
C ASP A 102 10.32 -9.77 4.27
N ARG A 103 9.17 -9.18 4.63
CA ARG A 103 8.49 -8.18 3.79
C ARG A 103 9.40 -6.99 3.48
N LEU A 104 10.06 -6.47 4.52
CA LEU A 104 11.00 -5.35 4.37
C LEU A 104 12.25 -5.76 3.60
N ALA A 105 12.78 -6.98 3.81
CA ALA A 105 13.92 -7.52 3.09
C ALA A 105 13.62 -7.71 1.59
N MET A 106 12.45 -8.24 1.25
CA MET A 106 11.98 -8.33 -0.15
C MET A 106 11.95 -6.96 -0.82
N SER A 107 11.38 -5.95 -0.14
CA SER A 107 11.35 -4.58 -0.66
C SER A 107 12.77 -4.02 -0.86
N LYS A 108 13.69 -4.29 0.08
CA LYS A 108 15.08 -3.84 -0.05
C LYS A 108 15.83 -4.53 -1.18
N MET A 109 15.58 -5.81 -1.41
CA MET A 109 16.20 -6.59 -2.47
C MET A 109 15.70 -6.18 -3.86
N MET A 110 14.39 -5.94 -3.99
CA MET A 110 13.76 -5.62 -5.27
C MET A 110 13.83 -4.14 -5.63
N LEU A 111 14.02 -3.24 -4.66
CA LEU A 111 14.05 -1.78 -4.82
C LEU A 111 12.90 -1.25 -5.70
N PRO A 112 11.63 -1.58 -5.41
CA PRO A 112 10.51 -1.17 -6.23
C PRO A 112 10.38 0.36 -6.28
N ASP A 113 9.59 0.89 -7.21
CA ASP A 113 9.30 2.31 -7.31
C ASP A 113 8.26 2.77 -6.29
N LEU A 114 7.46 1.81 -5.81
CA LEU A 114 6.46 2.00 -4.77
C LEU A 114 6.27 0.70 -3.99
N PHE A 115 6.11 0.82 -2.66
CA PHE A 115 5.70 -0.26 -1.77
C PHE A 115 4.35 0.10 -1.13
N VAL A 116 3.35 -0.79 -1.27
CA VAL A 116 2.00 -0.60 -0.72
C VAL A 116 1.63 -1.81 0.13
N SER A 117 1.55 -1.62 1.45
CA SER A 117 1.00 -2.62 2.36
C SER A 117 -0.50 -2.44 2.48
N LEU A 118 -1.25 -3.53 2.35
CA LEU A 118 -2.71 -3.57 2.36
C LEU A 118 -3.18 -4.23 3.64
N HIS A 119 -3.98 -3.49 4.39
CA HIS A 119 -4.59 -3.89 5.66
C HIS A 119 -6.05 -3.48 5.73
N ALA A 120 -6.76 -4.07 6.68
CA ALA A 120 -8.08 -3.64 7.08
C ALA A 120 -8.14 -3.58 8.61
N ASN A 121 -8.54 -2.44 9.10
CA ASN A 121 -8.40 -2.01 10.48
C ASN A 121 -9.19 -2.88 11.48
N SER A 122 -8.77 -2.81 12.71
CA SER A 122 -9.46 -3.38 13.86
C SER A 122 -9.65 -2.33 14.95
N MET A 123 -10.42 -2.65 15.97
CA MET A 123 -10.60 -1.82 17.16
C MET A 123 -10.47 -2.65 18.42
N ALA A 124 -10.19 -1.97 19.53
CA ALA A 124 -10.18 -2.61 20.84
C ALA A 124 -11.61 -3.04 21.25
N ASP A 125 -11.71 -4.10 22.04
CA ASP A 125 -12.99 -4.71 22.43
C ASP A 125 -13.97 -3.78 23.15
N ASN A 126 -13.48 -2.67 23.73
CA ASN A 126 -14.29 -1.69 24.46
C ASN A 126 -14.84 -0.55 23.57
N VAL A 127 -14.63 -0.61 22.27
CA VAL A 127 -15.12 0.40 21.33
C VAL A 127 -16.40 -0.10 20.65
N ASP A 128 -17.38 0.79 20.52
CA ASP A 128 -18.59 0.52 19.75
C ASP A 128 -18.24 0.41 18.26
N ILE A 129 -18.09 -0.81 17.79
CA ILE A 129 -17.66 -1.14 16.43
C ILE A 129 -18.61 -0.59 15.35
N SER A 130 -19.90 -0.37 15.68
CA SER A 130 -20.86 0.19 14.73
C SER A 130 -20.61 1.65 14.37
N LYS A 131 -19.74 2.34 15.11
CA LYS A 131 -19.40 3.76 14.94
C LYS A 131 -18.01 3.96 14.31
N VAL A 132 -17.34 2.88 13.97
CA VAL A 132 -16.02 2.96 13.34
C VAL A 132 -16.07 2.43 11.92
N ASP A 133 -15.69 3.25 10.98
CA ASP A 133 -15.73 3.00 9.55
C ASP A 133 -14.64 3.80 8.83
N GLY A 134 -14.41 3.53 7.57
CA GLY A 134 -13.69 4.41 6.67
C GLY A 134 -12.26 4.01 6.35
N PHE A 135 -11.63 4.85 5.53
CA PHE A 135 -10.34 4.63 4.90
C PHE A 135 -9.27 5.56 5.48
N SER A 136 -8.07 5.04 5.72
CA SER A 136 -6.90 5.84 6.13
C SER A 136 -5.62 5.37 5.46
N VAL A 137 -4.65 6.28 5.36
CA VAL A 137 -3.32 6.01 4.79
C VAL A 137 -2.24 6.35 5.79
N TRP A 138 -1.31 5.44 5.96
CA TRP A 138 -0.23 5.54 6.94
C TRP A 138 1.12 5.52 6.24
N TYR A 139 2.04 6.34 6.70
CA TYR A 139 3.40 6.41 6.18
C TYR A 139 4.39 6.82 7.28
N ARG A 140 5.67 6.63 7.04
CA ARG A 140 6.74 7.07 7.95
C ARG A 140 7.61 8.15 7.32
N GLU A 141 8.08 7.91 6.10
CA GLU A 141 9.06 8.77 5.45
C GLU A 141 8.37 9.95 4.74
N PRO A 142 8.85 11.19 4.97
CA PRO A 142 8.26 12.39 4.33
C PRO A 142 8.20 12.34 2.80
N LEU A 143 9.08 11.55 2.17
CA LEU A 143 9.11 11.35 0.72
C LEU A 143 7.83 10.70 0.16
N ALA A 144 7.03 10.04 1.01
CA ALA A 144 5.75 9.46 0.61
C ALA A 144 4.56 10.43 0.73
N LYS A 145 4.74 11.62 1.30
CA LYS A 145 3.64 12.53 1.67
C LYS A 145 2.74 12.89 0.48
N ASP A 146 3.33 13.34 -0.64
CA ASP A 146 2.57 13.75 -1.82
C ASP A 146 1.71 12.58 -2.36
N LEU A 147 2.27 11.37 -2.42
CA LEU A 147 1.55 10.17 -2.81
C LEU A 147 0.38 9.88 -1.86
N VAL A 148 0.64 9.96 -0.56
CA VAL A 148 -0.35 9.66 0.49
C VAL A 148 -1.54 10.60 0.39
N GLU A 149 -1.30 11.91 0.26
CA GLU A 149 -2.36 12.91 0.15
C GLU A 149 -3.18 12.72 -1.14
N LEU A 150 -2.50 12.48 -2.27
CA LEU A 150 -3.17 12.24 -3.54
C LEU A 150 -4.03 10.98 -3.49
N LEU A 151 -3.46 9.85 -3.03
CA LEU A 151 -4.16 8.57 -2.95
C LEU A 151 -5.36 8.66 -1.99
N TYR A 152 -5.17 9.23 -0.81
CA TYR A 152 -6.23 9.40 0.17
C TYR A 152 -7.41 10.20 -0.40
N ASN A 153 -7.15 11.35 -1.00
CA ASN A 153 -8.19 12.21 -1.57
C ASN A 153 -8.90 11.54 -2.76
N HIS A 154 -8.15 10.83 -3.61
CA HIS A 154 -8.71 10.16 -4.77
C HIS A 154 -9.65 9.01 -4.35
N VAL A 155 -9.18 8.11 -3.48
CA VAL A 155 -9.95 6.93 -3.04
C VAL A 155 -11.20 7.36 -2.26
N THR A 156 -11.05 8.28 -1.33
CA THR A 156 -12.21 8.74 -0.52
C THR A 156 -13.22 9.50 -1.36
N GLY A 157 -12.77 10.32 -2.31
CA GLY A 157 -13.63 11.07 -3.22
C GLY A 157 -14.38 10.18 -4.23
N SER A 158 -13.69 9.20 -4.83
CA SER A 158 -14.27 8.34 -5.86
C SER A 158 -15.22 7.27 -5.31
N LEU A 159 -15.00 6.81 -4.07
CA LEU A 159 -15.79 5.75 -3.45
C LEU A 159 -16.75 6.23 -2.36
N GLY A 160 -16.72 7.52 -2.02
CA GLY A 160 -17.56 8.08 -0.94
C GLY A 160 -17.23 7.49 0.44
N ARG A 161 -15.98 7.04 0.64
CA ARG A 161 -15.56 6.44 1.92
C ARG A 161 -15.41 7.49 3.01
N THR A 162 -15.74 7.12 4.24
CA THR A 162 -15.52 7.98 5.41
C THR A 162 -14.04 8.32 5.57
N LEU A 163 -13.77 9.59 5.84
CA LEU A 163 -12.43 10.16 5.95
C LEU A 163 -11.84 9.86 7.34
N LYS A 164 -10.81 9.01 7.43
CA LYS A 164 -10.05 8.75 8.68
C LYS A 164 -8.66 9.39 8.70
N GLY A 165 -8.29 10.05 7.61
CA GLY A 165 -7.08 10.85 7.52
C GLY A 165 -5.84 10.13 7.02
N THR A 166 -4.79 10.93 6.93
CA THR A 166 -3.43 10.46 6.64
C THR A 166 -2.59 10.61 7.91
N HIS A 167 -1.77 9.61 8.21
CA HIS A 167 -1.09 9.55 9.49
C HIS A 167 0.39 9.18 9.36
N VAL A 168 1.22 9.82 10.15
CA VAL A 168 2.65 9.46 10.28
C VAL A 168 2.80 8.49 11.43
N ARG A 169 3.27 7.26 11.13
CA ARG A 169 3.53 6.23 12.13
C ARG A 169 4.67 5.31 11.73
N ASN A 170 5.41 4.83 12.72
CA ASN A 170 6.55 3.94 12.50
C ASN A 170 6.12 2.46 12.41
N PHE A 171 5.29 2.12 11.42
CA PHE A 171 5.03 0.72 11.11
C PHE A 171 6.29 0.06 10.52
N TYR A 172 6.49 -1.23 10.82
CA TYR A 172 7.71 -1.92 10.41
C TYR A 172 7.91 -1.92 8.90
N VAL A 173 6.86 -2.24 8.16
CA VAL A 173 6.88 -2.32 6.69
C VAL A 173 7.05 -0.96 5.98
N THR A 174 6.77 0.16 6.68
CA THR A 174 6.98 1.50 6.10
C THR A 174 8.35 2.12 6.44
N ARG A 175 9.27 1.35 7.02
CA ARG A 175 10.62 1.83 7.42
C ARG A 175 11.61 1.95 6.27
N GLY A 176 11.29 1.40 5.11
CA GLY A 176 12.17 1.46 3.95
C GLY A 176 12.36 2.89 3.44
N THR A 177 13.60 3.38 3.43
CA THR A 177 13.93 4.70 2.88
C THR A 177 14.23 4.68 1.38
N TRP A 178 14.41 3.50 0.81
CA TRP A 178 14.80 3.29 -0.59
C TRP A 178 13.66 3.41 -1.59
N THR A 179 12.41 3.44 -1.11
CA THR A 179 11.20 3.60 -1.91
C THR A 179 10.11 4.27 -1.07
N PRO A 180 9.19 5.03 -1.65
CA PRO A 180 7.99 5.45 -0.94
C PRO A 180 7.24 4.21 -0.45
N SER A 181 7.01 4.13 0.86
CA SER A 181 6.37 2.99 1.51
C SER A 181 5.16 3.48 2.29
N ILE A 182 3.99 2.96 1.93
CA ILE A 182 2.71 3.32 2.54
C ILE A 182 1.96 2.08 3.02
N LEU A 183 1.07 2.28 3.99
CA LEU A 183 0.14 1.28 4.46
C LEU A 183 -1.28 1.82 4.36
N LEU A 184 -2.17 1.05 3.74
CA LEU A 184 -3.57 1.38 3.60
C LEU A 184 -4.39 0.58 4.62
N GLU A 185 -5.23 1.28 5.37
CA GLU A 185 -6.28 0.69 6.18
C GLU A 185 -7.60 0.90 5.43
N THR A 186 -8.08 -0.14 4.79
CA THR A 186 -9.14 -0.04 3.78
C THR A 186 -10.57 0.00 4.36
N GLY A 187 -10.72 -0.32 5.64
CA GLY A 187 -11.99 -0.34 6.37
C GLY A 187 -11.81 -1.06 7.70
N PHE A 188 -12.88 -1.32 8.44
CA PHE A 188 -12.86 -1.94 9.75
C PHE A 188 -13.50 -3.33 9.72
N VAL A 189 -12.69 -4.39 9.79
CA VAL A 189 -13.14 -5.78 9.70
C VAL A 189 -14.20 -6.16 10.75
N PRO A 190 -14.13 -5.70 12.02
CA PRO A 190 -15.14 -6.05 13.02
C PRO A 190 -16.49 -5.36 12.81
N ASN A 191 -16.58 -4.24 12.07
CA ASN A 191 -17.83 -3.57 11.77
C ASN A 191 -18.61 -4.34 10.70
N PRO A 192 -19.86 -4.81 10.95
CA PRO A 192 -20.61 -5.61 9.99
C PRO A 192 -20.83 -4.95 8.62
N GLN A 193 -21.11 -3.64 8.57
CA GLN A 193 -21.30 -2.89 7.32
C GLN A 193 -20.00 -2.73 6.54
N GLU A 194 -18.91 -2.45 7.23
CA GLU A 194 -17.58 -2.40 6.63
C GLU A 194 -17.14 -3.78 6.15
N PHE A 195 -17.40 -4.82 6.94
CA PHE A 195 -17.10 -6.20 6.59
C PHE A 195 -17.82 -6.65 5.31
N GLU A 196 -19.11 -6.35 5.20
CA GLU A 196 -19.89 -6.64 3.99
C GLU A 196 -19.26 -5.94 2.77
N TRP A 197 -18.92 -4.67 2.90
CA TRP A 197 -18.24 -3.89 1.86
C TRP A 197 -16.86 -4.44 1.52
N LEU A 198 -16.04 -4.77 2.53
CA LEU A 198 -14.67 -5.29 2.36
C LEU A 198 -14.64 -6.69 1.72
N THR A 199 -15.70 -7.48 1.86
CA THR A 199 -15.80 -8.84 1.30
C THR A 199 -16.61 -8.92 0.01
N ASP A 200 -17.26 -7.84 -0.41
CA ASP A 200 -17.96 -7.75 -1.69
C ASP A 200 -16.96 -7.67 -2.86
N GLU A 201 -17.11 -8.58 -3.82
CA GLU A 201 -16.22 -8.69 -4.98
C GLU A 201 -16.22 -7.45 -5.88
N ALA A 202 -17.37 -6.81 -6.04
CA ALA A 202 -17.50 -5.61 -6.88
C ALA A 202 -16.87 -4.40 -6.18
N GLU A 203 -17.09 -4.26 -4.87
CA GLU A 203 -16.50 -3.16 -4.08
C GLU A 203 -14.99 -3.29 -3.96
N GLN A 204 -14.45 -4.50 -3.77
CA GLN A 204 -13.00 -4.72 -3.83
C GLN A 204 -12.42 -4.37 -5.20
N THR A 205 -13.12 -4.69 -6.28
CA THR A 205 -12.67 -4.31 -7.64
C THR A 205 -12.71 -2.80 -7.83
N ARG A 206 -13.74 -2.11 -7.35
CA ARG A 206 -13.82 -0.65 -7.38
C ARG A 206 -12.70 0.00 -6.56
N LEU A 207 -12.39 -0.55 -5.38
CA LEU A 207 -11.29 -0.07 -4.53
C LEU A 207 -9.94 -0.26 -5.23
N ALA A 208 -9.68 -1.45 -5.77
CA ALA A 208 -8.45 -1.74 -6.50
C ALA A 208 -8.24 -0.77 -7.67
N LYS A 209 -9.29 -0.54 -8.47
CA LYS A 209 -9.26 0.42 -9.59
C LYS A 209 -8.98 1.84 -9.11
N SER A 210 -9.65 2.31 -8.07
CA SER A 210 -9.44 3.64 -7.52
C SER A 210 -8.01 3.84 -6.99
N ILE A 211 -7.43 2.83 -6.32
CA ILE A 211 -6.03 2.87 -5.87
C ILE A 211 -5.09 2.92 -7.08
N ALA A 212 -5.32 2.11 -8.12
CA ALA A 212 -4.50 2.09 -9.33
C ALA A 212 -4.54 3.42 -10.09
N GLU A 213 -5.72 4.06 -10.17
CA GLU A 213 -5.89 5.39 -10.75
C GLU A 213 -5.09 6.46 -9.97
N ALA A 214 -5.14 6.44 -8.65
CA ALA A 214 -4.37 7.34 -7.79
C ALA A 214 -2.86 7.15 -7.96
N ILE A 215 -2.38 5.91 -7.99
CA ILE A 215 -0.97 5.59 -8.24
C ILE A 215 -0.55 6.10 -9.62
N THR A 216 -1.40 5.91 -10.63
CA THR A 216 -1.16 6.41 -11.98
C THR A 216 -1.04 7.93 -12.02
N ALA A 217 -1.96 8.63 -11.36
CA ALA A 217 -1.91 10.09 -11.26
C ALA A 217 -0.61 10.56 -10.60
N TYR A 218 -0.20 9.91 -9.50
CA TYR A 218 1.05 10.24 -8.82
C TYR A 218 2.26 10.15 -9.74
N PHE A 219 2.41 9.10 -10.55
CA PHE A 219 3.58 8.94 -11.42
C PHE A 219 3.53 9.76 -12.72
N ARG A 220 2.40 10.40 -13.01
CA ARG A 220 2.26 11.34 -14.14
C ARG A 220 2.59 12.79 -13.80
N GLU A 221 2.53 13.17 -12.53
CA GLU A 221 2.96 14.48 -12.02
C GLU A 221 4.49 14.60 -11.96
#